data_5760a9a5c75a8b88470fcb82d154feda
#
_entry.id   5760a9a5c75a8b88470fcb82d154feda
#
_cell.length_a   1.000
_cell.length_b   1.000
_cell.length_c   1.000
_cell.angle_alpha   90.00
_cell.angle_beta   90.00
_cell.angle_gamma   90.00
#
_symmetry.space_group_name_H-M   'P 1'
#
loop_
_entity.id
_entity.type
_entity.pdbx_description
1 polymer ?
#
loop_
_entity_poly.entity_id
_entity_poly.type
_entity_poly.pdbx_seq_one_letter_code
_entity_poly.pdbx_strand_id
1 'polypeptide(L)'
;MKIDVIKNILEDAKVCGLLATITLVNGQVSHVNFSKHIKTFTATDDIILDEERHLVTIIDTDGSRDYIDSDSIIRIFSKEGL
;
A
#
# COMPACT_ATOMS: atom_id res chain seq x y z
N MET A 1 8.08 9.27 3.51
CA MET A 1 8.00 8.39 4.70
C MET A 1 9.07 7.32 4.60
N LYS A 2 9.67 6.96 5.71
CA LYS A 2 10.76 5.96 5.71
C LYS A 2 10.22 4.56 5.38
N ILE A 3 11.00 3.80 4.64
CA ILE A 3 10.62 2.44 4.19
C ILE A 3 10.29 1.50 5.37
N ASP A 4 11.06 1.55 6.45
CA ASP A 4 10.80 0.70 7.61
C ASP A 4 9.45 1.00 8.26
N VAL A 5 9.04 2.27 8.29
CA VAL A 5 7.71 2.67 8.79
C VAL A 5 6.62 2.16 7.85
N ILE A 6 6.80 2.36 6.54
CA ILE A 6 5.86 1.88 5.52
C ILE A 6 5.70 0.36 5.63
N LYS A 7 6.81 -0.34 5.76
CA LYS A 7 6.84 -1.80 5.89
C LYS A 7 6.00 -2.27 7.07
N ASN A 8 6.20 -1.67 8.24
CA ASN A 8 5.47 -2.06 9.45
C ASN A 8 3.96 -1.84 9.30
N ILE A 9 3.57 -0.70 8.71
CA ILE A 9 2.15 -0.38 8.51
C ILE A 9 1.51 -1.36 7.51
N LEU A 10 2.18 -1.63 6.39
CA LEU A 10 1.62 -2.49 5.34
C LEU A 10 1.65 -3.97 5.71
N GLU A 11 2.65 -4.43 6.49
CA GLU A 11 2.66 -5.78 7.03
C GLU A 11 1.50 -5.99 7.99
N ASP A 12 1.22 -5.02 8.86
CA ASP A 12 0.08 -5.06 9.75
C ASP A 12 -1.24 -5.11 8.98
N ALA A 13 -1.36 -4.28 7.95
CA ALA A 13 -2.53 -4.30 7.07
C ALA A 13 -2.73 -5.67 6.41
N LYS A 14 -1.65 -6.32 6.00
CA LYS A 14 -1.70 -7.65 5.38
C LYS A 14 -2.17 -8.72 6.38
N VAL A 15 -1.59 -8.72 7.58
CA VAL A 15 -1.95 -9.69 8.63
C VAL A 15 -3.40 -9.52 9.07
N CYS A 16 -3.86 -8.28 9.21
CA CYS A 16 -5.21 -7.97 9.69
C CYS A 16 -6.27 -7.94 8.58
N GLY A 17 -5.88 -8.08 7.32
CA GLY A 17 -6.83 -8.05 6.20
C GLY A 17 -7.45 -6.68 5.97
N LEU A 18 -6.65 -5.62 6.01
CA LEU A 18 -7.13 -4.25 5.92
C LEU A 18 -7.02 -3.68 4.50
N LEU A 19 -7.81 -2.65 4.24
CA LEU A 19 -7.61 -1.76 3.10
C LEU A 19 -6.77 -0.56 3.58
N ALA A 20 -5.62 -0.35 2.96
CA ALA A 20 -4.77 0.80 3.23
C ALA A 20 -4.85 1.81 2.09
N THR A 21 -4.95 3.08 2.43
CA THR A 21 -4.90 4.20 1.48
C THR A 21 -3.62 4.97 1.71
N ILE A 22 -2.79 5.04 0.68
CA ILE A 22 -1.52 5.77 0.69
C ILE A 22 -1.75 7.12 0.03
N THR A 23 -1.48 8.20 0.77
CA THR A 23 -1.61 9.57 0.25
C THR A 23 -0.24 10.13 -0.05
N LEU A 24 -0.10 10.70 -1.25
CA LEU A 24 1.14 11.31 -1.72
C LEU A 24 1.12 12.82 -1.54
N VAL A 25 2.30 13.43 -1.56
CA VAL A 25 2.48 14.87 -1.35
C VAL A 25 1.70 15.73 -2.35
N ASN A 26 1.46 15.21 -3.57
CA ASN A 26 0.69 15.90 -4.60
C ASN A 26 -0.83 15.69 -4.47
N GLY A 27 -1.29 15.01 -3.41
CA GLY A 27 -2.71 14.72 -3.18
C GLY A 27 -3.22 13.45 -3.83
N GLN A 28 -2.43 12.81 -4.69
CA GLN A 28 -2.82 11.52 -5.28
C GLN A 28 -2.85 10.44 -4.21
N VAL A 29 -3.68 9.41 -4.45
CA VAL A 29 -3.82 8.28 -3.54
C VAL A 29 -3.59 6.97 -4.27
N SER A 30 -3.05 6.00 -3.55
CA SER A 30 -2.95 4.61 -4.00
C SER A 30 -3.57 3.71 -2.95
N HIS A 31 -4.15 2.60 -3.38
CA HIS A 31 -4.80 1.65 -2.48
C HIS A 31 -4.03 0.33 -2.45
N VAL A 32 -3.89 -0.21 -1.23
CA VAL A 32 -3.35 -1.54 -0.97
C VAL A 32 -4.48 -2.33 -0.31
N ASN A 33 -5.06 -3.27 -1.04
CA ASN A 33 -6.26 -3.97 -0.58
C ASN A 33 -5.94 -5.40 -0.18
N PHE A 34 -5.80 -5.64 1.12
CA PHE A 34 -5.70 -6.98 1.69
C PHE A 34 -7.01 -7.48 2.28
N SER A 35 -8.08 -6.70 2.15
CA SER A 35 -9.41 -7.10 2.63
C SER A 35 -10.02 -8.15 1.70
N LYS A 36 -10.66 -9.15 2.32
CA LYS A 36 -11.43 -10.16 1.59
C LYS A 36 -12.85 -9.69 1.29
N HIS A 37 -13.27 -8.58 1.87
CA HIS A 37 -14.65 -8.09 1.79
C HIS A 37 -14.84 -6.92 0.85
N ILE A 38 -13.80 -6.07 0.70
CA ILE A 38 -13.86 -4.92 -0.19
C ILE A 38 -13.51 -5.36 -1.60
N LYS A 39 -14.48 -5.20 -2.54
CA LYS A 39 -14.35 -5.60 -3.94
C LYS A 39 -14.26 -4.40 -4.89
N THR A 40 -14.42 -3.18 -4.38
CA THR A 40 -14.35 -1.96 -5.18
C THR A 40 -12.92 -1.60 -5.59
N PHE A 41 -11.92 -2.10 -4.87
CA PHE A 41 -10.51 -1.97 -5.23
C PHE A 41 -9.95 -3.35 -5.54
N THR A 42 -9.08 -3.41 -6.54
CA THR A 42 -8.40 -4.66 -6.89
C THR A 42 -7.58 -5.15 -5.69
N ALA A 43 -7.65 -6.45 -5.43
CA ALA A 43 -6.88 -7.06 -4.35
C ALA A 43 -5.38 -6.95 -4.62
N THR A 44 -4.62 -6.67 -3.59
CA THR A 44 -3.16 -6.62 -3.65
C THR A 44 -2.59 -8.02 -3.43
N ASP A 45 -1.70 -8.43 -4.32
CA ASP A 45 -1.01 -9.73 -4.24
C ASP A 45 0.27 -9.61 -3.40
N ASP A 46 1.09 -8.61 -3.70
CA ASP A 46 2.37 -8.43 -3.02
C ASP A 46 2.83 -6.99 -3.02
N ILE A 47 3.78 -6.68 -2.15
CA ILE A 47 4.42 -5.38 -2.04
C ILE A 47 5.93 -5.61 -1.99
N ILE A 48 6.67 -4.86 -2.81
CA ILE A 48 8.12 -4.88 -2.82
C ILE A 48 8.61 -3.53 -2.29
N LEU A 49 9.43 -3.56 -1.25
CA LEU A 49 10.01 -2.37 -0.64
C LEU A 49 11.50 -2.34 -0.93
N ASP A 50 11.93 -1.32 -1.68
CA ASP A 50 13.34 -1.12 -2.04
C ASP A 50 13.86 0.10 -1.29
N GLU A 51 14.54 -0.14 -0.18
CA GLU A 51 15.06 0.92 0.69
C GLU A 51 16.15 1.74 -0.02
N GLU A 52 16.99 1.08 -0.79
CA GLU A 52 18.09 1.74 -1.51
C GLU A 52 17.59 2.72 -2.55
N ARG A 53 16.53 2.36 -3.27
CA ARG A 53 15.94 3.19 -4.33
C ARG A 53 14.78 4.05 -3.86
N HIS A 54 14.39 3.96 -2.58
CA HIS A 54 13.22 4.67 -2.04
C HIS A 54 11.96 4.36 -2.83
N LEU A 55 11.77 3.09 -3.21
CA LEU A 55 10.70 2.67 -4.09
C LEU A 55 9.79 1.66 -3.41
N VAL A 56 8.48 1.92 -3.49
CA VAL A 56 7.43 0.99 -3.08
C VAL A 56 6.72 0.51 -4.34
N THR A 57 6.70 -0.80 -4.56
CA THR A 57 5.97 -1.40 -5.68
C THR A 57 4.79 -2.18 -5.14
N ILE A 58 3.59 -1.84 -5.59
CA ILE A 58 2.37 -2.56 -5.25
C ILE A 58 1.99 -3.42 -6.44
N ILE A 59 1.86 -4.72 -6.21
CA ILE A 59 1.50 -5.68 -7.25
C ILE A 59 0.10 -6.18 -6.94
N ASP A 60 -0.84 -5.94 -7.86
CA ASP A 60 -2.22 -6.37 -7.71
C ASP A 60 -2.44 -7.74 -8.35
N THR A 61 -3.52 -8.41 -7.96
CA THR A 61 -3.83 -9.77 -8.44
C THR A 61 -4.14 -9.83 -9.94
N ASP A 62 -4.49 -8.69 -10.55
CA ASP A 62 -4.68 -8.57 -11.99
C ASP A 62 -3.38 -8.40 -12.78
N GLY A 63 -2.24 -8.38 -12.08
CA GLY A 63 -0.91 -8.20 -12.66
C GLY A 63 -0.48 -6.75 -12.82
N SER A 64 -1.32 -5.78 -12.48
CA SER A 64 -0.94 -4.37 -12.54
C SER A 64 0.06 -4.04 -11.42
N ARG A 65 0.92 -3.07 -11.68
CA ARG A 65 1.93 -2.61 -10.74
C ARG A 65 1.86 -1.10 -10.57
N ASP A 66 1.97 -0.66 -9.33
CA ASP A 66 2.04 0.76 -9.00
C ASP A 66 3.39 1.03 -8.34
N TYR A 67 4.14 1.99 -8.89
CA TYR A 67 5.47 2.34 -8.41
C TYR A 67 5.41 3.70 -7.73
N ILE A 68 5.74 3.73 -6.45
CA ILE A 68 5.59 4.92 -5.62
C ILE A 68 6.92 5.28 -4.98
N ASP A 69 7.33 6.56 -5.13
CA ASP A 69 8.45 7.11 -4.38
C ASP A 69 8.08 7.18 -2.89
N SER A 70 8.84 6.46 -2.06
CA SER A 70 8.57 6.43 -0.62
C SER A 70 8.65 7.81 0.02
N ASP A 71 9.50 8.70 -0.50
CA ASP A 71 9.65 10.06 0.03
C ASP A 71 8.43 10.94 -0.27
N SER A 72 7.61 10.54 -1.25
CA SER A 72 6.36 11.23 -1.58
C SER A 72 5.20 10.84 -0.70
N ILE A 73 5.32 9.78 0.09
CA ILE A 73 4.24 9.28 0.95
C ILE A 73 4.18 10.13 2.21
N ILE A 74 3.03 10.76 2.45
CA ILE A 74 2.82 11.61 3.63
C ILE A 74 1.86 11.00 4.64
N ARG A 75 1.05 10.02 4.23
CA ARG A 75 0.06 9.40 5.10
C ARG A 75 -0.31 8.02 4.59
N ILE A 76 -0.48 7.09 5.52
CA ILE A 76 -1.11 5.80 5.24
C ILE A 76 -2.26 5.62 6.24
N PHE A 77 -3.46 5.41 5.71
CA PHE A 77 -4.66 5.18 6.51
C PHE A 77 -5.16 3.76 6.23
N SER A 78 -5.37 2.98 7.28
CA SER A 78 -5.88 1.61 7.16
C SER A 78 -7.23 1.49 7.84
N LYS A 79 -8.14 0.72 7.23
CA LYS A 79 -9.45 0.43 7.81
C LYS A 79 -9.84 -1.02 7.56
N GLU A 80 -10.71 -1.53 8.43
CA GLU A 80 -11.29 -2.85 8.23
C GLU A 80 -12.24 -2.84 7.04
N GLY A 81 -12.18 -3.93 6.25
CA GLY A 81 -13.06 -4.13 5.12
C GLY A 81 -14.20 -5.05 5.48
N LEU A 82 -15.18 -4.52 6.16
CA LEU A 82 -16.39 -5.29 6.51
C LEU A 82 -17.50 -5.05 5.51
#